data_1a688e83f8a000454e71858baaaddcff
#
_entry.id   1a688e83f8a000454e71858baaaddcff
#
_cell.length_a   1.000
_cell.length_b   1.000
_cell.length_c   1.000
_cell.angle_alpha   90.00
_cell.angle_beta   90.00
_cell.angle_gamma   90.00
#
_symmetry.space_group_name_H-M   'P 1'
#
loop_
_entity.id
_entity.type
_entity.pdbx_description
1 polymer ?
#
loop_
_entity_poly.entity_id
_entity_poly.type
_entity_poly.pdbx_seq_one_letter_code
_entity_poly.pdbx_strand_id
1 'polypeptide(L)'
;MCGGDFNHDLKASEDDSENRESWAYPFPRKKLPNEFSFCVDQLSDEKKDNLWNSARNADMEYKPGVTYTVTLDGFIISDNIECVKYDNINTGYSYSDHDPVYVMFKLK
;
A
#
# COMPACT_ATOMS: atom_id res chain seq x y z
N MET A 1 -2.63 -4.27 -15.65
CA MET A 1 -2.09 -3.88 -14.32
C MET A 1 -2.02 -2.37 -14.23
N CYS A 2 -2.38 -1.83 -13.09
CA CYS A 2 -2.33 -0.39 -12.84
C CYS A 2 -1.59 -0.13 -11.54
N GLY A 3 -0.51 0.65 -11.60
CA GLY A 3 0.30 1.00 -10.43
C GLY A 3 0.30 2.48 -10.15
N GLY A 4 0.45 2.85 -8.89
CA GLY A 4 0.55 4.25 -8.50
C GLY A 4 0.13 4.52 -7.06
N ASP A 5 -0.07 5.80 -6.78
CA ASP A 5 -0.57 6.31 -5.51
C ASP A 5 -2.10 6.36 -5.56
N PHE A 6 -2.75 5.58 -4.71
CA PHE A 6 -4.22 5.50 -4.67
C PHE A 6 -4.85 6.41 -3.62
N ASN A 7 -4.05 7.17 -2.88
CA ASN A 7 -4.50 8.08 -1.83
C ASN A 7 -5.42 7.44 -0.79
N HIS A 8 -5.29 6.12 -0.59
CA HIS A 8 -6.05 5.35 0.39
C HIS A 8 -5.12 4.36 1.07
N ASP A 9 -5.43 3.99 2.31
CA ASP A 9 -4.68 2.98 3.04
C ASP A 9 -4.96 1.60 2.44
N LEU A 10 -3.97 1.03 1.76
CA LEU A 10 -4.12 -0.25 1.06
C LEU A 10 -3.99 -1.46 1.98
N LYS A 11 -3.45 -1.29 3.20
CA LYS A 11 -3.32 -2.40 4.17
C LYS A 11 -4.55 -2.56 5.05
N ALA A 12 -5.36 -1.51 5.20
CA ALA A 12 -6.50 -1.52 6.11
C ALA A 12 -7.75 -2.10 5.46
N SER A 13 -8.60 -2.73 6.27
CA SER A 13 -9.95 -3.12 5.85
C SER A 13 -10.88 -1.90 5.89
N GLU A 14 -11.99 -1.97 5.16
CA GLU A 14 -12.98 -0.88 5.14
C GLU A 14 -13.58 -0.59 6.51
N ASP A 15 -13.58 -1.56 7.42
CA ASP A 15 -14.13 -1.42 8.78
C ASP A 15 -13.14 -0.76 9.74
N ASP A 16 -11.89 -0.62 9.36
CA ASP A 16 -10.83 -0.08 10.20
C ASP A 16 -10.83 1.44 10.10
N SER A 17 -11.34 2.12 11.13
CA SER A 17 -11.49 3.58 11.14
C SER A 17 -10.74 4.29 12.25
N GLU A 18 -9.99 3.57 13.10
CA GLU A 18 -9.33 4.17 14.26
C GLU A 18 -7.91 4.65 13.96
N ASN A 19 -7.52 5.75 14.63
CA ASN A 19 -6.14 6.23 14.67
C ASN A 19 -5.49 6.52 13.32
N ARG A 20 -6.28 7.05 12.37
CA ARG A 20 -5.76 7.40 11.05
C ARG A 20 -5.91 8.88 10.75
N GLU A 21 -5.06 9.38 9.88
CA GLU A 21 -5.19 10.73 9.34
C GLU A 21 -6.42 10.81 8.44
N SER A 22 -7.04 11.98 8.37
CA SER A 22 -8.29 12.17 7.61
C SER A 22 -8.15 11.88 6.11
N TRP A 23 -6.92 11.92 5.58
CA TRP A 23 -6.64 11.67 4.16
C TRP A 23 -6.32 10.19 3.86
N ALA A 24 -6.21 9.34 4.88
CA ALA A 24 -5.73 7.95 4.75
C ALA A 24 -6.82 6.93 5.10
N TYR A 25 -7.97 7.03 4.46
CA TYR A 25 -9.04 6.04 4.64
C TYR A 25 -8.74 4.75 3.89
N PRO A 26 -9.28 3.60 4.32
CA PRO A 26 -9.17 2.35 3.59
C PRO A 26 -9.73 2.47 2.17
N PHE A 27 -9.11 1.78 1.21
CA PHE A 27 -9.63 1.75 -0.16
C PHE A 27 -10.96 0.96 -0.18
N PRO A 28 -12.02 1.50 -0.83
CA PRO A 28 -13.32 0.83 -0.90
C PRO A 28 -13.29 -0.32 -1.93
N ARG A 29 -12.77 -1.47 -1.54
CA ARG A 29 -12.53 -2.62 -2.43
C ARG A 29 -13.78 -3.14 -3.10
N LYS A 30 -14.93 -2.98 -2.48
CA LYS A 30 -16.23 -3.37 -3.09
C LYS A 30 -16.53 -2.60 -4.38
N LYS A 31 -15.85 -1.49 -4.64
CA LYS A 31 -15.97 -0.73 -5.88
C LYS A 31 -15.11 -1.27 -7.02
N LEU A 32 -14.19 -2.20 -6.72
CA LEU A 32 -13.42 -2.87 -7.76
C LEU A 32 -14.28 -3.94 -8.43
N PRO A 33 -14.23 -4.05 -9.77
CA PRO A 33 -14.80 -5.23 -10.44
C PRO A 33 -14.18 -6.52 -9.91
N ASN A 34 -14.94 -7.61 -9.93
CA ASN A 34 -14.52 -8.89 -9.34
C ASN A 34 -13.23 -9.47 -9.94
N GLU A 35 -12.92 -9.14 -11.19
CA GLU A 35 -11.72 -9.61 -11.88
C GLU A 35 -10.45 -8.83 -11.50
N PHE A 36 -10.56 -7.81 -10.64
CA PHE A 36 -9.43 -6.99 -10.22
C PHE A 36 -9.21 -7.09 -8.72
N SER A 37 -7.94 -7.01 -8.32
CA SER A 37 -7.55 -7.01 -6.91
C SER A 37 -6.24 -6.24 -6.73
N PHE A 38 -5.90 -5.91 -5.48
CA PHE A 38 -4.60 -5.33 -5.16
C PHE A 38 -3.58 -6.42 -4.90
N CYS A 39 -2.34 -6.21 -5.37
CA CYS A 39 -1.23 -7.11 -5.05
C CYS A 39 -1.05 -7.29 -3.55
N VAL A 40 -1.20 -6.23 -2.76
CA VAL A 40 -1.04 -6.29 -1.31
C VAL A 40 -2.00 -7.30 -0.66
N ASP A 41 -3.17 -7.52 -1.25
CA ASP A 41 -4.16 -8.45 -0.71
C ASP A 41 -3.74 -9.92 -0.88
N GLN A 42 -2.77 -10.20 -1.73
CA GLN A 42 -2.23 -11.55 -1.93
C GLN A 42 -1.11 -11.90 -0.94
N LEU A 43 -0.65 -10.92 -0.16
CA LEU A 43 0.36 -11.16 0.87
C LEU A 43 -0.27 -11.85 2.08
N SER A 44 0.52 -12.70 2.76
CA SER A 44 0.13 -13.23 4.07
C SER A 44 0.03 -12.08 5.08
N ASP A 45 -0.71 -12.30 6.17
CA ASP A 45 -0.84 -11.29 7.23
C ASP A 45 0.52 -10.90 7.81
N GLU A 46 1.42 -11.88 7.98
CA GLU A 46 2.78 -11.64 8.45
C GLU A 46 3.55 -10.70 7.50
N LYS A 47 3.46 -10.95 6.19
CA LYS A 47 4.14 -10.10 5.20
C LYS A 47 3.54 -8.70 5.15
N LYS A 48 2.21 -8.57 5.27
CA LYS A 48 1.57 -7.26 5.35
C LYS A 48 2.05 -6.47 6.57
N ASP A 49 2.08 -7.11 7.73
CA ASP A 49 2.47 -6.46 8.99
C ASP A 49 3.91 -5.98 8.96
N ASN A 50 4.78 -6.68 8.26
CA ASN A 50 6.21 -6.35 8.15
C ASN A 50 6.52 -5.46 6.94
N LEU A 51 5.54 -5.19 6.09
CA LEU A 51 5.74 -4.34 4.92
C LEU A 51 5.97 -2.88 5.35
N TRP A 52 7.08 -2.30 4.90
CA TRP A 52 7.36 -0.88 5.11
C TRP A 52 6.27 -0.04 4.46
N ASN A 53 5.75 0.95 5.18
CA ASN A 53 4.72 1.83 4.63
C ASN A 53 5.31 2.75 3.56
N SER A 54 4.61 2.89 2.44
CA SER A 54 5.15 3.59 1.27
C SER A 54 5.14 5.11 1.39
N ALA A 55 4.37 5.67 2.31
CA ALA A 55 4.20 7.12 2.43
C ALA A 55 4.19 7.57 3.88
N ARG A 56 4.62 8.81 4.11
CA ARG A 56 4.56 9.46 5.40
C ARG A 56 3.74 10.75 5.33
N ASN A 57 3.34 11.24 6.51
CA ASN A 57 2.80 12.58 6.62
C ASN A 57 3.86 13.59 6.15
N ALA A 58 3.50 14.43 5.17
CA ALA A 58 4.41 15.39 4.55
C ALA A 58 4.66 16.65 5.40
N ASP A 59 3.89 16.84 6.47
CA ASP A 59 3.96 18.06 7.29
C ASP A 59 5.18 18.14 8.19
N MET A 60 5.94 17.06 8.30
CA MET A 60 7.10 17.00 9.18
C MET A 60 8.15 16.02 8.66
N GLU A 61 9.39 16.18 9.12
CA GLU A 61 10.45 15.20 8.85
C GLU A 61 10.09 13.84 9.45
N TYR A 62 10.56 12.78 8.79
CA TYR A 62 10.33 11.43 9.30
C TYR A 62 11.06 11.22 10.62
N LYS A 63 10.28 10.86 11.65
CA LYS A 63 10.79 10.46 12.96
C LYS A 63 10.20 9.10 13.30
N PRO A 64 11.03 8.04 13.37
CA PRO A 64 10.53 6.70 13.68
C PRO A 64 9.68 6.68 14.95
N GLY A 65 8.51 6.04 14.87
CA GLY A 65 7.57 5.93 15.97
C GLY A 65 6.75 7.21 16.27
N VAL A 66 7.00 8.30 15.55
CA VAL A 66 6.29 9.58 15.72
C VAL A 66 5.52 9.96 14.47
N THR A 67 6.17 9.96 13.32
CA THR A 67 5.55 10.36 12.05
C THR A 67 4.55 9.29 11.60
N TYR A 68 3.32 9.72 11.28
CA TYR A 68 2.32 8.83 10.73
C TYR A 68 2.77 8.30 9.36
N THR A 69 2.71 7.00 9.19
CA THR A 69 3.04 6.33 7.92
C THR A 69 1.88 5.44 7.48
N VAL A 70 1.76 5.25 6.17
CA VAL A 70 0.67 4.49 5.57
C VAL A 70 1.12 3.92 4.21
N THR A 71 0.51 2.84 3.76
CA THR A 71 0.76 2.32 2.42
C THR A 71 -0.31 2.84 1.45
N LEU A 72 0.06 3.83 0.65
CA LEU A 72 -0.81 4.45 -0.36
C LEU A 72 -0.50 3.94 -1.77
N ASP A 73 0.68 3.41 -1.98
CA ASP A 73 1.20 3.05 -3.30
C ASP A 73 1.12 1.55 -3.50
N GLY A 74 0.61 1.12 -4.65
CA GLY A 74 0.45 -0.28 -4.92
C GLY A 74 0.07 -0.56 -6.36
N PHE A 75 -0.45 -1.77 -6.60
CA PHE A 75 -0.79 -2.25 -7.93
C PHE A 75 -2.12 -2.97 -7.92
N ILE A 76 -2.98 -2.60 -8.86
CA ILE A 76 -4.21 -3.34 -9.18
C ILE A 76 -3.88 -4.30 -10.30
N ILE A 77 -4.22 -5.56 -10.14
CA ILE A 77 -3.97 -6.62 -11.12
C ILE A 77 -5.28 -7.30 -11.50
N SER A 78 -5.33 -7.80 -12.73
CA SER A 78 -6.44 -8.64 -13.21
C SER A 78 -6.23 -10.10 -12.76
N ASP A 79 -7.27 -10.90 -12.85
CA ASP A 79 -7.26 -12.29 -12.36
C ASP A 79 -6.34 -13.23 -13.16
N ASN A 80 -5.87 -12.80 -14.32
CA ASN A 80 -4.88 -13.55 -15.11
C ASN A 80 -3.43 -13.25 -14.71
N ILE A 81 -3.22 -12.42 -13.68
CA ILE A 81 -1.89 -12.07 -13.19
C ILE A 81 -1.74 -12.58 -11.76
N GLU A 82 -0.60 -13.23 -11.48
CA GLU A 82 -0.22 -13.64 -10.14
C GLU A 82 0.83 -12.68 -9.60
N CYS A 83 0.58 -12.14 -8.42
CA CYS A 83 1.58 -11.35 -7.70
C CYS A 83 2.58 -12.29 -7.05
N VAL A 84 3.81 -12.29 -7.54
CA VAL A 84 4.89 -13.12 -6.99
C VAL A 84 5.49 -12.44 -5.77
N LYS A 85 5.71 -11.13 -5.86
CA LYS A 85 6.25 -10.33 -4.77
C LYS A 85 5.79 -8.89 -4.91
N TYR A 86 5.34 -8.30 -3.82
CA TYR A 86 5.08 -6.87 -3.69
C TYR A 86 5.84 -6.36 -2.48
N ASP A 87 6.67 -5.34 -2.67
CA ASP A 87 7.48 -4.79 -1.60
C ASP A 87 7.84 -3.34 -1.94
N ASN A 88 8.55 -2.69 -1.05
CA ASN A 88 9.04 -1.35 -1.28
C ASN A 88 10.51 -1.24 -0.93
N ILE A 89 11.12 -0.14 -1.37
CA ILE A 89 12.51 0.17 -1.09
C ILE A 89 12.52 1.17 0.05
N ASN A 90 12.91 0.69 1.25
CA ASN A 90 12.96 1.51 2.44
C ASN A 90 14.19 2.44 2.39
N THR A 91 13.98 3.71 2.06
CA THR A 91 15.00 4.74 2.12
C THR A 91 14.89 5.59 3.39
N GLY A 92 13.93 5.28 4.28
CA GLY A 92 13.60 6.14 5.42
C GLY A 92 13.00 7.47 4.97
N TYR A 93 12.36 7.49 3.80
CA TYR A 93 11.77 8.69 3.16
C TYR A 93 12.83 9.78 2.91
N SER A 94 14.03 9.37 2.51
CA SER A 94 15.16 10.28 2.33
C SER A 94 15.04 11.20 1.12
N TYR A 95 14.24 10.81 0.12
CA TYR A 95 14.13 11.53 -1.16
C TYR A 95 12.76 12.15 -1.40
N SER A 96 11.74 11.69 -0.68
CA SER A 96 10.35 12.06 -0.90
C SER A 96 9.54 11.68 0.32
N ASP A 97 8.30 12.16 0.44
CA ASP A 97 7.32 11.66 1.39
C ASP A 97 6.78 10.27 1.00
N HIS A 98 7.19 9.74 -0.15
CA HIS A 98 6.92 8.37 -0.58
C HIS A 98 8.24 7.62 -0.82
N ASP A 99 8.27 6.35 -0.39
CA ASP A 99 9.32 5.41 -0.78
C ASP A 99 8.84 4.55 -1.95
N PRO A 100 9.71 4.18 -2.89
CA PRO A 100 9.31 3.42 -4.08
C PRO A 100 8.71 2.06 -3.73
N VAL A 101 7.69 1.64 -4.48
CA VAL A 101 7.13 0.30 -4.41
C VAL A 101 7.40 -0.45 -5.72
N TYR A 102 7.48 -1.77 -5.64
CA TYR A 102 7.67 -2.60 -6.82
C TYR A 102 6.88 -3.90 -6.71
N VAL A 103 6.64 -4.51 -7.86
CA VAL A 103 5.97 -5.80 -7.95
C VAL A 103 6.72 -6.72 -8.89
N MET A 104 6.83 -7.98 -8.51
CA MET A 104 7.20 -9.07 -9.41
C MET A 104 5.96 -9.88 -9.67
N PHE A 105 5.64 -10.10 -10.93
CA PHE A 105 4.41 -10.79 -11.31
C PHE A 105 4.66 -11.76 -12.45
N LYS A 106 3.72 -12.68 -12.65
CA LYS A 106 3.71 -13.56 -13.80
C LYS A 106 2.28 -13.72 -14.32
N LEU A 107 2.14 -14.04 -15.58
CA LEU A 107 0.85 -14.40 -16.17
C LEU A 107 0.50 -15.82 -15.75
N LYS A 108 -0.76 -16.03 -15.43
CA LYS A 108 -1.28 -17.38 -15.13
C LYS A 108 -1.44 -18.23 -16.38
#